data_770d97a11cdd30d88c5bf0217c68e977
#
_entry.id   770d97a11cdd30d88c5bf0217c68e977
#
_cell.length_a   1.000
_cell.length_b   1.000
_cell.length_c   1.000
_cell.angle_alpha   90.00
_cell.angle_beta   90.00
_cell.angle_gamma   90.00
#
_symmetry.space_group_name_H-M   'P 1'
#
loop_
_entity.id
_entity.type
_entity.pdbx_description
1 polymer ?
#
loop_
_entity_poly.entity_id
_entity_poly.type
_entity_poly.pdbx_seq_one_letter_code
_entity_poly.pdbx_strand_id
1 'polypeptide(L)'
;MILSLNKWDIWLAKVAFEDEPNIIKNRPVLVMDNTECLVLSLKITSHSPRTNFKDEYQILKWKEAGLLKPSTLRISKKLLLPKESFIFKLGELHNIDKNNVINILSSK
;
A
#
# COMPACT_ATOMS: atom_id res chain seq x y z
N MET A 1 19.21 11.05 7.13
CA MET A 1 18.68 10.98 5.75
C MET A 1 17.18 11.19 5.76
N ILE A 2 16.69 12.08 4.91
CA ILE A 2 15.26 12.36 4.81
C ILE A 2 14.66 11.42 3.76
N LEU A 3 13.65 10.65 4.16
CA LEU A 3 12.92 9.80 3.23
C LEU A 3 11.89 10.63 2.47
N SER A 4 11.89 10.52 1.14
CA SER A 4 10.90 11.18 0.29
C SER A 4 9.72 10.25 0.06
N LEU A 5 8.77 10.28 0.99
CA LEU A 5 7.56 9.44 0.95
C LEU A 5 6.44 10.24 0.28
N ASN A 6 6.22 9.99 -0.99
CA ASN A 6 5.22 10.72 -1.76
C ASN A 6 3.96 9.89 -1.98
N LYS A 7 2.83 10.57 -2.10
CA LYS A 7 1.57 9.91 -2.44
C LYS A 7 1.73 9.08 -3.70
N TRP A 8 1.18 7.88 -3.70
CA TRP A 8 1.23 6.88 -4.76
C TRP A 8 2.55 6.12 -4.85
N ASP A 9 3.53 6.43 -4.00
CA ASP A 9 4.73 5.59 -3.90
C ASP A 9 4.39 4.25 -3.30
N ILE A 10 5.08 3.21 -3.78
CA ILE A 10 5.00 1.87 -3.18
C ILE A 10 6.34 1.61 -2.48
N TRP A 11 6.27 1.33 -1.19
CA TRP A 11 7.45 1.10 -0.36
C TRP A 11 7.37 -0.24 0.33
N LEU A 12 8.52 -0.87 0.53
CA LEU A 12 8.63 -1.99 1.46
C LEU A 12 8.69 -1.42 2.87
N ALA A 13 7.81 -1.90 3.75
CA ALA A 13 7.74 -1.40 5.12
C ALA A 13 7.53 -2.55 6.10
N LYS A 14 7.89 -2.29 7.36
CA LYS A 14 7.65 -3.24 8.44
C LYS A 14 6.22 -3.07 8.92
N VAL A 15 5.43 -4.13 8.85
CA VAL A 15 4.01 -4.10 9.20
C VAL A 15 3.72 -5.21 10.19
N ALA A 16 3.09 -4.85 11.32
CA ALA A 16 2.65 -5.84 12.31
C ALA A 16 1.39 -6.55 11.81
N PHE A 17 1.25 -7.82 12.15
CA PHE A 17 0.05 -8.59 11.86
C PHE A 17 -1.09 -8.11 12.76
N GLU A 18 -2.30 -8.03 12.20
CA GLU A 18 -3.48 -7.61 12.95
C GLU A 18 -3.79 -8.54 14.12
N ASP A 19 -3.70 -9.85 13.87
CA ASP A 19 -4.03 -10.88 14.86
C ASP A 19 -2.89 -11.16 15.82
N GLU A 20 -1.67 -10.87 15.42
CA GLU A 20 -0.47 -11.12 16.22
C GLU A 20 0.48 -9.92 16.12
N PRO A 21 0.24 -8.85 16.89
CA PRO A 21 1.03 -7.62 16.78
C PRO A 21 2.53 -7.80 17.05
N ASN A 22 2.91 -8.89 17.72
CA ASN A 22 4.32 -9.18 17.96
C ASN A 22 5.04 -9.71 16.73
N ILE A 23 4.30 -10.13 15.70
CA ILE A 23 4.88 -10.61 14.45
C ILE A 23 4.93 -9.45 13.47
N ILE A 24 6.14 -9.07 13.09
CA ILE A 24 6.37 -7.96 12.14
C ILE A 24 6.95 -8.56 10.87
N LYS A 25 6.37 -8.23 9.73
CA LYS A 25 6.88 -8.66 8.43
C LYS A 25 7.07 -7.48 7.49
N ASN A 26 8.02 -7.65 6.58
CA ASN A 26 8.26 -6.68 5.52
C ASN A 26 7.22 -6.89 4.42
N ARG A 27 6.45 -5.83 4.14
CA ARG A 27 5.37 -5.91 3.14
C ARG A 27 5.32 -4.64 2.31
N PRO A 28 4.91 -4.74 1.05
CA PRO A 28 4.68 -3.54 0.26
C PRO A 28 3.43 -2.80 0.76
N VAL A 29 3.51 -1.48 0.77
CA VAL A 29 2.40 -0.61 1.12
C VAL A 29 2.33 0.55 0.13
N LEU A 30 1.14 1.07 -0.10
CA LEU A 30 0.92 2.24 -0.94
C LEU A 30 0.82 3.48 -0.06
N VAL A 31 1.69 4.45 -0.29
CA VAL A 31 1.68 5.70 0.48
C VAL A 31 0.54 6.59 -0.03
N MET A 32 -0.32 7.05 0.89
CA MET A 32 -1.44 7.93 0.55
C MET A 32 -1.27 9.33 1.12
N ASP A 33 -0.69 9.45 2.31
CA ASP A 33 -0.49 10.75 2.92
C ASP A 33 0.71 10.69 3.84
N ASN A 34 1.47 11.77 3.87
CA ASN A 34 2.71 11.84 4.65
C ASN A 34 2.63 13.04 5.59
N THR A 35 2.36 12.78 6.86
CA THR A 35 2.36 13.80 7.89
C THR A 35 3.72 13.83 8.60
N GLU A 36 3.90 14.75 9.55
CA GLU A 36 5.17 14.89 10.24
C GLU A 36 5.62 13.63 10.99
N CYS A 37 4.67 12.95 11.62
CA CYS A 37 4.96 11.82 12.49
C CYS A 37 4.64 10.47 11.89
N LEU A 38 3.53 10.38 11.16
CA LEU A 38 3.02 9.12 10.65
C LEU A 38 2.72 9.22 9.16
N VAL A 39 2.81 8.09 8.47
CA VAL A 39 2.50 8.00 7.04
C VAL A 39 1.27 7.13 6.88
N LEU A 40 0.21 7.71 6.31
CA LEU A 40 -1.00 6.94 6.00
C LEU A 40 -0.74 6.11 4.76
N SER A 41 -0.88 4.81 4.89
CA SER A 41 -0.62 3.87 3.81
C SER A 41 -1.77 2.87 3.68
N LEU A 42 -1.84 2.22 2.51
CA LEU A 42 -2.80 1.14 2.28
C LEU A 42 -2.04 -0.17 2.12
N LYS A 43 -2.62 -1.23 2.70
CA LYS A 43 -1.99 -2.55 2.68
C LYS A 43 -2.05 -3.16 1.28
N ILE A 44 -0.93 -3.76 0.86
CA ILE A 44 -0.85 -4.53 -0.39
C ILE A 44 -0.59 -5.98 -0.03
N THR A 45 -1.33 -6.89 -0.65
CA THR A 45 -1.20 -8.33 -0.43
C THR A 45 -1.04 -9.05 -1.77
N SER A 46 -0.39 -10.22 -1.75
CA SER A 46 -0.24 -11.05 -2.95
C SER A 46 -1.44 -11.96 -3.22
N HIS A 47 -2.47 -11.90 -2.39
CA HIS A 47 -3.69 -12.68 -2.62
C HIS A 47 -4.55 -12.04 -3.68
N SER A 48 -5.35 -12.87 -4.39
CA SER A 48 -6.36 -12.36 -5.31
C SER A 48 -7.46 -11.62 -4.54
N PRO A 49 -8.13 -10.65 -5.19
CA PRO A 49 -9.25 -9.97 -4.54
C PRO A 49 -10.33 -10.97 -4.13
N ARG A 50 -10.86 -10.81 -2.92
CA ARG A 50 -11.91 -11.68 -2.41
C ARG A 50 -13.26 -11.09 -2.78
N THR A 51 -14.19 -11.95 -3.22
CA THR A 51 -15.51 -11.49 -3.69
C THR A 51 -16.34 -10.81 -2.61
N ASN A 52 -16.09 -11.13 -1.36
CA ASN A 52 -16.84 -10.57 -0.23
C ASN A 52 -16.31 -9.21 0.24
N PHE A 53 -15.22 -8.70 -0.35
CA PHE A 53 -14.59 -7.47 0.07
C PHE A 53 -14.58 -6.47 -1.08
N LYS A 54 -15.51 -5.52 -1.05
CA LYS A 54 -15.68 -4.53 -2.12
C LYS A 54 -14.49 -3.58 -2.28
N ASP A 55 -13.70 -3.43 -1.22
CA ASP A 55 -12.60 -2.47 -1.20
C ASP A 55 -11.25 -3.11 -1.53
N GLU A 56 -11.27 -4.28 -2.14
CA GLU A 56 -10.04 -4.92 -2.64
C GLU A 56 -9.92 -4.67 -4.14
N TYR A 57 -8.80 -4.11 -4.54
CA TYR A 57 -8.53 -3.75 -5.92
C TYR A 57 -7.28 -4.49 -6.42
N GLN A 58 -7.42 -5.26 -7.50
CA GLN A 58 -6.28 -5.93 -8.11
C GLN A 58 -5.49 -4.92 -8.94
N ILE A 59 -4.21 -4.75 -8.59
CA ILE A 59 -3.34 -3.82 -9.29
C ILE A 59 -3.03 -4.37 -10.69
N LEU A 60 -3.40 -3.64 -11.73
CA LEU A 60 -3.23 -4.11 -13.11
C LEU A 60 -1.79 -4.02 -13.59
N LYS A 61 -1.12 -2.92 -13.24
CA LYS A 61 0.26 -2.67 -13.66
C LYS A 61 1.23 -2.89 -12.51
N TRP A 62 1.08 -4.03 -11.83
CA TRP A 62 1.90 -4.34 -10.65
C TRP A 62 3.40 -4.42 -10.99
N LYS A 63 3.73 -4.92 -12.16
CA LYS A 63 5.13 -5.07 -12.58
C LYS A 63 5.78 -3.69 -12.79
N GLU A 64 5.09 -2.79 -13.47
CA GLU A 64 5.55 -1.43 -13.71
C GLU A 64 5.65 -0.62 -12.41
N ALA A 65 4.85 -1.01 -11.41
CA ALA A 65 4.87 -0.35 -10.11
C ALA A 65 5.99 -0.86 -9.19
N GLY A 66 6.78 -1.82 -9.65
CA GLY A 66 7.91 -2.32 -8.87
C GLY A 66 7.58 -3.51 -7.98
N LEU A 67 6.40 -4.11 -8.13
CA LEU A 67 6.02 -5.28 -7.35
C LEU A 67 6.54 -6.55 -8.03
N LEU A 68 6.82 -7.59 -7.24
CA LEU A 68 7.44 -8.82 -7.74
C LEU A 68 6.43 -9.84 -8.26
N LYS A 69 5.15 -9.67 -7.93
CA LYS A 69 4.09 -10.62 -8.33
C LYS A 69 2.74 -9.91 -8.34
N PRO A 70 1.73 -10.50 -8.97
CA PRO A 70 0.38 -9.92 -8.95
C PRO A 70 -0.05 -9.63 -7.51
N SER A 71 -0.61 -8.44 -7.30
CA SER A 71 -0.90 -7.93 -5.97
C SER A 71 -2.26 -7.25 -5.92
N THR A 72 -2.84 -7.27 -4.74
CA THR A 72 -4.15 -6.67 -4.46
C THR A 72 -3.97 -5.57 -3.43
N LEU A 73 -4.55 -4.40 -3.71
CA LEU A 73 -4.57 -3.27 -2.80
C LEU A 73 -5.82 -3.39 -1.91
N ARG A 74 -5.63 -3.39 -0.60
CA ARG A 74 -6.72 -3.46 0.36
C ARG A 74 -7.05 -2.04 0.81
N ILE A 75 -7.97 -1.39 0.11
CA ILE A 75 -8.26 0.03 0.30
C ILE A 75 -8.84 0.33 1.68
N SER A 76 -9.59 -0.61 2.26
CA SER A 76 -10.15 -0.43 3.60
C SER A 76 -9.15 -0.69 4.73
N LYS A 77 -7.97 -1.22 4.41
CA LYS A 77 -6.93 -1.51 5.41
C LYS A 77 -5.91 -0.39 5.45
N LYS A 78 -6.25 0.65 6.19
CA LYS A 78 -5.39 1.80 6.39
C LYS A 78 -4.37 1.52 7.48
N LEU A 79 -3.12 1.89 7.19
CA LEU A 79 -2.01 1.70 8.11
C LEU A 79 -1.39 3.05 8.41
N LEU A 80 -1.28 3.38 9.70
CA LEU A 80 -0.55 4.56 10.14
C LEU A 80 0.83 4.08 10.60
N LEU A 81 1.84 4.31 9.78
CA LEU A 81 3.17 3.79 10.01
C LEU A 81 4.15 4.94 10.28
N PRO A 82 5.02 4.81 11.29
CA PRO A 82 6.09 5.79 11.48
C PRO A 82 7.08 5.69 10.32
N LYS A 83 7.77 6.79 10.05
CA LYS A 83 8.75 6.83 8.94
C LYS A 83 9.83 5.78 9.10
N GLU A 84 10.18 5.44 10.33
CA GLU A 84 11.21 4.44 10.63
C GLU A 84 10.83 3.04 10.15
N SER A 85 9.55 2.79 9.90
CA SER A 85 9.09 1.49 9.38
C SER A 85 9.38 1.30 7.90
N PHE A 86 9.63 2.38 7.17
CA PHE A 86 9.85 2.32 5.73
C PHE A 86 11.30 1.94 5.42
N ILE A 87 11.49 0.91 4.58
CA ILE A 87 12.80 0.33 4.32
C ILE A 87 13.38 0.89 3.03
N PHE A 88 12.71 0.67 1.88
CA PHE A 88 13.12 1.27 0.61
C PHE A 88 11.94 1.35 -0.35
N LYS A 89 12.06 2.24 -1.31
CA LYS A 89 11.03 2.44 -2.33
C LYS A 89 11.09 1.32 -3.36
N LEU A 90 9.93 0.69 -3.63
CA LEU A 90 9.80 -0.32 -4.67
C LEU A 90 9.49 0.31 -6.02
N GLY A 91 8.65 1.33 -6.03
CA GLY A 91 8.22 1.99 -7.25
C GLY A 91 7.07 2.95 -6.98
N GLU A 92 6.23 3.11 -8.00
CA GLU A 92 5.12 4.04 -7.95
C GLU A 92 3.93 3.43 -8.67
N LEU A 93 2.73 3.65 -8.13
CA LEU A 93 1.50 3.13 -8.75
C LEU A 93 1.32 3.74 -10.14
N HIS A 94 1.03 2.90 -11.13
CA HIS A 94 0.82 3.35 -12.51
C HIS A 94 -0.44 4.20 -12.62
N ASN A 95 -0.46 5.13 -13.58
CA ASN A 95 -1.57 6.07 -13.74
C ASN A 95 -2.92 5.38 -13.93
N ILE A 96 -2.97 4.26 -14.65
CA ILE A 96 -4.21 3.49 -14.82
C ILE A 96 -4.74 3.05 -13.46
N ASP A 97 -3.87 2.51 -12.63
CA ASP A 97 -4.25 2.06 -11.30
C ASP A 97 -4.59 3.22 -10.38
N LYS A 98 -3.89 4.34 -10.48
CA LYS A 98 -4.22 5.55 -9.71
C LYS A 98 -5.66 5.99 -9.99
N ASN A 99 -6.03 6.05 -11.28
CA ASN A 99 -7.38 6.47 -11.66
C ASN A 99 -8.44 5.52 -11.13
N ASN A 100 -8.19 4.21 -11.19
CA ASN A 100 -9.13 3.23 -10.69
C ASN A 100 -9.29 3.32 -9.16
N VAL A 101 -8.19 3.53 -8.44
CA VAL A 101 -8.23 3.70 -6.98
C VAL A 101 -8.97 4.98 -6.62
N ILE A 102 -8.72 6.08 -7.32
CA ILE A 102 -9.42 7.35 -7.09
C ILE A 102 -10.93 7.16 -7.28
N ASN A 103 -11.35 6.44 -8.33
CA ASN A 103 -12.76 6.18 -8.56
C ASN A 103 -13.40 5.39 -7.42
N ILE A 104 -12.70 4.39 -6.90
CA ILE A 104 -13.19 3.61 -5.77
C ILE A 104 -13.34 4.48 -4.53
N LEU A 105 -12.34 5.30 -4.24
CA LEU A 105 -12.36 6.18 -3.08
C LEU A 105 -13.46 7.25 -3.20
N SER A 106 -13.73 7.73 -4.40
CA SER A 106 -14.74 8.76 -4.63
C SER A 106 -16.16 8.24 -4.55
N SER A 107 -16.37 6.93 -4.69
CA SER A 107 -17.71 6.33 -4.63
C SER A 107 -18.15 5.96 -3.21
N LYS A 108 -17.35 6.28 -2.23
CA LYS A 108 -17.64 5.98 -0.82
C LYS A 108 -18.28 7.14 -0.10
#